data_31fb6afa5831c93c6418c39ab760769e
#
_entry.id   31fb6afa5831c93c6418c39ab760769e
#
_cell.length_a   1.000
_cell.length_b   1.000
_cell.length_c   1.000
_cell.angle_alpha   90.00
_cell.angle_beta   90.00
_cell.angle_gamma   90.00
#
_symmetry.space_group_name_H-M   'P 1'
#
loop_
_entity.id
_entity.type
_entity.pdbx_description
1 polymer ?
#
loop_
_entity_poly.entity_id
_entity_poly.type
_entity_poly.pdbx_seq_one_letter_code
_entity_poly.pdbx_strand_id
1 'polypeptide(L)'
;SGKVLEATTQQYGFRKIEIRDNKVYINNALVLFKGANRHDIHPRFGKAVPVESMIEDILLFKRFNLNTIRTSHYPNDPKMYALFDYYGLYVMDEADLECHGNMMLTKRESWKGAFVDRVVRMVERDKNHPSVIFWSMGNESGGGPNFEAAYRAAREIDGRLIHYEGMNDVADMGSRMYPSIESMIAQDNEPRNKPFFL
;
A
#
# COMPACT_ATOMS: atom_id res chain seq x y z
N SER A 1 24.84 13.51 -32.45
CA SER A 1 25.80 12.45 -32.15
C SER A 1 25.00 11.27 -31.61
N GLY A 2 25.03 10.10 -32.24
CA GLY A 2 24.26 8.92 -31.83
C GLY A 2 24.94 8.08 -30.72
N LYS A 3 25.68 8.72 -29.81
CA LYS A 3 26.34 8.00 -28.71
C LYS A 3 25.34 7.81 -27.57
N VAL A 4 25.07 6.56 -27.22
CA VAL A 4 24.29 6.23 -26.02
C VAL A 4 25.10 6.62 -24.79
N LEU A 5 24.53 7.47 -23.92
CA LEU A 5 25.16 7.90 -22.66
C LEU A 5 24.77 7.03 -21.49
N GLU A 6 23.50 6.57 -21.50
CA GLU A 6 22.94 5.74 -20.43
C GLU A 6 21.85 4.84 -21.02
N ALA A 7 21.65 3.67 -20.43
CA ALA A 7 20.55 2.76 -20.72
C ALA A 7 19.98 2.23 -19.42
N THR A 8 18.66 2.28 -19.29
CA THR A 8 17.92 1.73 -18.16
C THR A 8 16.93 0.68 -18.64
N THR A 9 16.67 -0.32 -17.80
CA THR A 9 15.65 -1.35 -18.06
C THR A 9 14.70 -1.42 -16.89
N GLN A 10 13.43 -1.66 -17.17
CA GLN A 10 12.42 -1.90 -16.15
C GLN A 10 11.51 -3.04 -16.60
N GLN A 11 11.22 -3.95 -15.67
CA GLN A 11 10.18 -4.96 -15.88
C GLN A 11 8.82 -4.30 -15.69
N TYR A 12 7.89 -4.63 -16.58
CA TYR A 12 6.53 -4.13 -16.52
C TYR A 12 5.55 -5.30 -16.69
N GLY A 13 4.46 -5.30 -15.91
CA GLY A 13 3.44 -6.33 -15.96
C GLY A 13 2.06 -5.75 -16.21
N PHE A 14 1.34 -6.33 -17.17
CA PHE A 14 -0.06 -5.97 -17.43
C PHE A 14 -0.97 -6.77 -16.51
N ARG A 15 -1.92 -6.09 -15.89
CA ARG A 15 -2.97 -6.69 -15.07
C ARG A 15 -4.21 -5.81 -15.09
N LYS A 16 -5.35 -6.44 -14.89
CA LYS A 16 -6.64 -5.78 -14.71
C LYS A 16 -7.08 -5.98 -13.27
N ILE A 17 -7.30 -4.89 -12.55
CA ILE A 17 -7.83 -4.90 -11.18
C ILE A 17 -9.26 -4.39 -11.25
N GLU A 18 -10.20 -5.15 -10.73
CA GLU A 18 -11.64 -4.83 -10.77
C GLU A 18 -12.28 -5.10 -9.42
N ILE A 19 -13.29 -4.29 -9.10
CA ILE A 19 -14.20 -4.54 -7.98
C ILE A 19 -15.52 -5.02 -8.56
N ARG A 20 -16.00 -6.18 -8.08
CA ARG A 20 -17.33 -6.73 -8.37
C ARG A 20 -17.91 -7.21 -7.04
N ASP A 21 -19.11 -6.73 -6.71
CA ASP A 21 -19.80 -7.12 -5.47
C ASP A 21 -18.93 -6.98 -4.22
N ASN A 22 -18.21 -5.84 -4.10
CA ASN A 22 -17.28 -5.53 -3.01
C ASN A 22 -16.09 -6.50 -2.87
N LYS A 23 -15.79 -7.27 -3.91
CA LYS A 23 -14.67 -8.20 -3.98
C LYS A 23 -13.68 -7.75 -5.04
N VAL A 24 -12.40 -8.01 -4.78
CA VAL A 24 -11.33 -7.65 -5.70
C VAL A 24 -11.01 -8.81 -6.62
N TYR A 25 -11.00 -8.53 -7.91
CA TYR A 25 -10.60 -9.46 -8.97
C TYR A 25 -9.34 -8.95 -9.65
N ILE A 26 -8.40 -9.87 -9.87
CA ILE A 26 -7.19 -9.59 -10.65
C ILE A 26 -7.19 -10.55 -11.84
N ASN A 27 -7.13 -10.00 -13.05
CA ASN A 27 -7.21 -10.77 -14.31
C ASN A 27 -8.40 -11.74 -14.34
N ASN A 28 -9.57 -11.26 -13.90
CA ASN A 28 -10.83 -12.00 -13.77
C ASN A 28 -10.87 -13.09 -12.67
N ALA A 29 -9.81 -13.33 -11.95
CA ALA A 29 -9.79 -14.24 -10.81
C ALA A 29 -10.13 -13.49 -9.50
N LEU A 30 -11.05 -14.02 -8.71
CA LEU A 30 -11.28 -13.54 -7.34
C LEU A 30 -10.04 -13.78 -6.50
N VAL A 31 -9.56 -12.72 -5.84
CA VAL A 31 -8.37 -12.80 -4.98
C VAL A 31 -8.78 -12.62 -3.52
N LEU A 32 -8.39 -13.57 -2.69
CA LEU A 32 -8.39 -13.43 -1.24
C LEU A 32 -6.98 -13.02 -0.80
N PHE A 33 -6.87 -11.80 -0.29
CA PHE A 33 -5.60 -11.27 0.21
C PHE A 33 -5.32 -11.84 1.61
N LYS A 34 -4.30 -12.66 1.70
CA LYS A 34 -3.80 -13.24 2.95
C LYS A 34 -2.40 -12.70 3.17
N GLY A 35 -2.25 -11.79 4.11
CA GLY A 35 -1.01 -11.07 4.26
C GLY A 35 -0.68 -10.69 5.68
N ALA A 36 0.42 -9.96 5.79
CA ALA A 36 0.86 -9.34 7.03
C ALA A 36 1.55 -8.01 6.73
N ASN A 37 1.64 -7.19 7.77
CA ASN A 37 2.46 -5.99 7.76
C ASN A 37 3.94 -6.36 7.81
N ARG A 38 4.77 -5.62 7.09
CA ARG A 38 6.22 -5.78 7.13
C ARG A 38 6.90 -4.44 7.31
N HIS A 39 7.72 -4.34 8.35
CA HIS A 39 8.66 -3.23 8.50
C HIS A 39 9.95 -3.53 7.75
N ASP A 40 10.47 -2.52 7.04
CA ASP A 40 11.76 -2.61 6.37
C ASP A 40 12.88 -2.28 7.35
N ILE A 41 13.19 -3.25 8.22
CA ILE A 41 14.16 -3.12 9.31
C ILE A 41 14.91 -4.43 9.53
N HIS A 42 16.21 -4.32 9.80
CA HIS A 42 17.06 -5.46 10.11
C HIS A 42 17.63 -5.35 11.55
N PRO A 43 17.70 -6.44 12.35
CA PRO A 43 18.09 -6.38 13.75
C PRO A 43 19.53 -5.86 14.00
N ARG A 44 20.42 -5.99 13.00
CA ARG A 44 21.81 -5.50 13.11
C ARG A 44 22.04 -4.19 12.36
N PHE A 45 21.36 -3.98 11.23
CA PHE A 45 21.67 -2.90 10.29
C PHE A 45 20.57 -1.82 10.24
N GLY A 46 19.53 -1.95 11.07
CA GLY A 46 18.41 -0.99 11.07
C GLY A 46 17.73 -0.89 9.70
N LYS A 47 17.63 0.30 9.15
CA LYS A 47 17.00 0.57 7.85
C LYS A 47 17.82 0.10 6.63
N ALA A 48 19.10 -0.26 6.82
CA ALA A 48 19.94 -0.80 5.75
C ALA A 48 19.75 -2.32 5.64
N VAL A 49 18.59 -2.74 5.16
CA VAL A 49 18.22 -4.16 5.06
C VAL A 49 18.99 -4.84 3.92
N PRO A 50 19.75 -5.93 4.19
CA PRO A 50 20.41 -6.69 3.15
C PRO A 50 19.41 -7.38 2.21
N VAL A 51 19.78 -7.54 0.94
CA VAL A 51 18.93 -8.20 -0.06
C VAL A 51 18.60 -9.64 0.34
N GLU A 52 19.56 -10.35 0.95
CA GLU A 52 19.38 -11.71 1.45
C GLU A 52 18.23 -11.77 2.48
N SER A 53 18.17 -10.81 3.40
CA SER A 53 17.08 -10.73 4.38
C SER A 53 15.74 -10.38 3.75
N MET A 54 15.73 -9.55 2.70
CA MET A 54 14.52 -9.27 1.91
C MET A 54 13.98 -10.56 1.28
N ILE A 55 14.87 -11.37 0.70
CA ILE A 55 14.52 -12.65 0.08
C ILE A 55 14.01 -13.64 1.14
N GLU A 56 14.67 -13.72 2.29
CA GLU A 56 14.25 -14.57 3.41
C GLU A 56 12.82 -14.24 3.88
N ASP A 57 12.51 -12.97 4.04
CA ASP A 57 11.15 -12.51 4.39
C ASP A 57 10.12 -12.97 3.35
N ILE A 58 10.40 -12.78 2.07
CA ILE A 58 9.49 -13.19 0.98
C ILE A 58 9.29 -14.70 0.98
N LEU A 59 10.36 -15.48 1.11
CA LEU A 59 10.28 -16.94 1.16
C LEU A 59 9.48 -17.41 2.38
N LEU A 60 9.58 -16.69 3.50
CA LEU A 60 8.78 -16.96 4.68
C LEU A 60 7.28 -16.72 4.41
N PHE A 61 6.91 -15.60 3.78
CA PHE A 61 5.54 -15.35 3.32
C PHE A 61 5.01 -16.49 2.45
N LYS A 62 5.79 -16.92 1.45
CA LYS A 62 5.39 -18.02 0.56
C LYS A 62 5.23 -19.33 1.31
N ARG A 63 6.14 -19.64 2.24
CA ARG A 63 6.08 -20.88 3.06
C ARG A 63 4.82 -20.94 3.93
N PHE A 64 4.37 -19.80 4.45
CA PHE A 64 3.14 -19.70 5.24
C PHE A 64 1.88 -19.44 4.39
N ASN A 65 1.97 -19.59 3.05
CA ASN A 65 0.87 -19.39 2.14
C ASN A 65 0.24 -17.97 2.24
N LEU A 66 1.06 -16.97 2.54
CA LEU A 66 0.71 -15.57 2.45
C LEU A 66 0.99 -15.08 1.02
N ASN A 67 0.11 -14.24 0.51
CA ASN A 67 0.20 -13.71 -0.85
C ASN A 67 0.29 -12.19 -0.91
N THR A 68 0.20 -11.52 0.23
CA THR A 68 0.10 -10.05 0.30
C THR A 68 1.00 -9.49 1.39
N ILE A 69 1.63 -8.35 1.11
CA ILE A 69 2.41 -7.56 2.05
C ILE A 69 1.85 -6.14 2.09
N ARG A 70 1.69 -5.57 3.30
CA ARG A 70 1.57 -4.14 3.49
C ARG A 70 2.91 -3.60 3.95
N THR A 71 3.43 -2.59 3.23
CA THR A 71 4.70 -1.94 3.56
C THR A 71 4.53 -0.98 4.73
N SER A 72 4.35 -1.51 5.91
CA SER A 72 4.07 -0.72 7.12
C SER A 72 5.34 -0.06 7.67
N HIS A 73 5.41 1.23 7.97
CA HIS A 73 4.40 2.23 7.63
C HIS A 73 5.07 3.28 6.75
N TYR A 74 5.75 2.83 5.69
CA TYR A 74 6.53 3.63 4.74
C TYR A 74 6.89 2.78 3.52
N PRO A 75 7.16 3.40 2.37
CA PRO A 75 7.65 2.67 1.20
C PRO A 75 8.97 1.96 1.52
N ASN A 76 9.07 0.70 1.11
CA ASN A 76 10.27 -0.10 1.32
C ASN A 76 11.41 0.28 0.35
N ASP A 77 12.59 -0.34 0.50
CA ASP A 77 13.71 -0.22 -0.44
C ASP A 77 13.24 -0.58 -1.87
N PRO A 78 13.62 0.16 -2.91
CA PRO A 78 13.20 -0.12 -4.29
C PRO A 78 13.48 -1.55 -4.77
N LYS A 79 14.55 -2.19 -4.28
CA LYS A 79 14.85 -3.59 -4.60
C LYS A 79 13.77 -4.55 -4.12
N MET A 80 13.10 -4.20 -3.01
CA MET A 80 12.04 -5.04 -2.46
C MET A 80 10.86 -5.16 -3.42
N TYR A 81 10.51 -4.10 -4.14
CA TYR A 81 9.41 -4.14 -5.13
C TYR A 81 9.77 -5.01 -6.33
N ALA A 82 11.00 -4.96 -6.80
CA ALA A 82 11.48 -5.88 -7.83
C ALA A 82 11.40 -7.35 -7.37
N LEU A 83 11.68 -7.61 -6.10
CA LEU A 83 11.53 -8.94 -5.51
C LEU A 83 10.05 -9.34 -5.35
N PHE A 84 9.16 -8.42 -4.96
CA PHE A 84 7.72 -8.68 -4.93
C PHE A 84 7.19 -9.04 -6.32
N ASP A 85 7.61 -8.32 -7.36
CA ASP A 85 7.27 -8.61 -8.75
C ASP A 85 7.76 -10.00 -9.16
N TYR A 86 9.01 -10.34 -8.85
CA TYR A 86 9.64 -11.60 -9.21
C TYR A 86 9.00 -12.81 -8.50
N TYR A 87 8.77 -12.71 -7.20
CA TYR A 87 8.20 -13.79 -6.40
C TYR A 87 6.68 -13.86 -6.43
N GLY A 88 6.01 -12.89 -7.03
CA GLY A 88 4.56 -12.85 -7.20
C GLY A 88 3.82 -12.66 -5.87
N LEU A 89 4.13 -11.60 -5.15
CA LEU A 89 3.36 -11.13 -4.00
C LEU A 89 2.56 -9.89 -4.37
N TYR A 90 1.35 -9.77 -3.85
CA TYR A 90 0.58 -8.54 -3.93
C TYR A 90 1.05 -7.56 -2.87
N VAL A 91 1.02 -6.28 -3.19
CA VAL A 91 1.52 -5.22 -2.31
C VAL A 91 0.45 -4.17 -2.09
N MET A 92 0.24 -3.84 -0.82
CA MET A 92 -0.36 -2.58 -0.39
C MET A 92 0.81 -1.66 -0.01
N ASP A 93 1.11 -0.72 -0.88
CA ASP A 93 2.23 0.20 -0.70
C ASP A 93 1.79 1.42 0.10
N GLU A 94 2.48 1.69 1.22
CA GLU A 94 2.07 2.70 2.18
C GLU A 94 3.02 3.88 2.23
N ALA A 95 2.43 5.08 2.16
CA ALA A 95 3.16 6.34 2.29
C ALA A 95 3.60 6.55 3.75
N ASP A 96 4.76 7.17 3.91
CA ASP A 96 5.33 7.51 5.23
C ASP A 96 4.57 8.70 5.86
N LEU A 97 3.31 8.42 6.24
CA LEU A 97 2.43 9.37 6.91
C LEU A 97 1.87 8.73 8.18
N GLU A 98 2.58 8.92 9.26
CA GLU A 98 2.13 8.56 10.59
C GLU A 98 2.41 9.70 11.56
N CYS A 99 1.34 10.27 12.10
CA CYS A 99 1.43 11.34 13.09
C CYS A 99 0.56 11.05 14.32
N HIS A 100 0.54 9.79 14.73
CA HIS A 100 -0.25 9.25 15.86
C HIS A 100 -0.11 10.09 17.14
N GLY A 101 1.10 10.53 17.47
CA GLY A 101 1.37 11.39 18.63
C GLY A 101 0.89 12.84 18.48
N ASN A 102 0.57 13.31 17.26
CA ASN A 102 0.07 14.66 17.00
C ASN A 102 -0.84 14.71 15.78
N MET A 103 -2.04 14.17 15.91
CA MET A 103 -3.04 14.11 14.83
C MET A 103 -3.51 15.49 14.33
N MET A 104 -3.18 16.59 15.03
CA MET A 104 -3.48 17.93 14.55
C MET A 104 -2.76 18.31 13.26
N LEU A 105 -1.65 17.63 12.93
CA LEU A 105 -0.91 17.83 11.69
C LEU A 105 -1.79 17.54 10.46
N THR A 106 -2.74 16.62 10.55
CA THR A 106 -3.66 16.29 9.46
C THR A 106 -4.58 17.44 9.05
N LYS A 107 -4.74 18.43 9.93
CA LYS A 107 -5.63 19.58 9.77
C LYS A 107 -4.90 20.91 9.55
N ARG A 108 -3.57 20.94 9.77
CA ARG A 108 -2.79 22.16 9.60
C ARG A 108 -2.44 22.39 8.13
N GLU A 109 -2.87 23.50 7.55
CA GLU A 109 -2.62 23.87 6.16
C GLU A 109 -1.12 23.91 5.83
N SER A 110 -0.27 24.35 6.77
CA SER A 110 1.19 24.37 6.57
C SER A 110 1.83 23.00 6.36
N TRP A 111 1.13 21.91 6.70
CA TRP A 111 1.60 20.53 6.51
C TRP A 111 1.03 19.85 5.27
N LYS A 112 0.05 20.44 4.62
CA LYS A 112 -0.63 19.87 3.45
C LYS A 112 0.36 19.48 2.34
N GLY A 113 1.31 20.37 2.02
CA GLY A 113 2.33 20.08 1.03
C GLY A 113 3.15 18.83 1.34
N ALA A 114 3.51 18.61 2.62
CA ALA A 114 4.27 17.44 3.05
C ALA A 114 3.44 16.12 2.93
N PHE A 115 2.14 16.18 3.23
CA PHE A 115 1.24 15.03 3.05
C PHE A 115 1.11 14.65 1.58
N VAL A 116 0.83 15.62 0.73
CA VAL A 116 0.68 15.41 -0.71
C VAL A 116 1.99 14.89 -1.33
N ASP A 117 3.13 15.53 -1.00
CA ASP A 117 4.43 15.17 -1.55
C ASP A 117 4.81 13.71 -1.25
N ARG A 118 4.60 13.24 -0.03
CA ARG A 118 4.93 11.85 0.36
C ARG A 118 4.11 10.83 -0.42
N VAL A 119 2.80 11.05 -0.54
CA VAL A 119 1.92 10.13 -1.28
C VAL A 119 2.24 10.17 -2.78
N VAL A 120 2.41 11.35 -3.35
CA VAL A 120 2.73 11.52 -4.77
C VAL A 120 4.06 10.85 -5.12
N ARG A 121 5.11 11.06 -4.30
CA ARG A 121 6.42 10.44 -4.54
C ARG A 121 6.38 8.91 -4.47
N MET A 122 5.62 8.35 -3.54
CA MET A 122 5.41 6.91 -3.47
C MET A 122 4.75 6.40 -4.76
N VAL A 123 3.62 6.99 -5.14
CA VAL A 123 2.88 6.58 -6.34
C VAL A 123 3.74 6.71 -7.60
N GLU A 124 4.43 7.85 -7.78
CA GLU A 124 5.29 8.09 -8.95
C GLU A 124 6.47 7.11 -9.02
N ARG A 125 7.07 6.76 -7.88
CA ARG A 125 8.18 5.81 -7.82
C ARG A 125 7.74 4.40 -8.18
N ASP A 126 6.58 3.95 -7.65
CA ASP A 126 6.24 2.54 -7.58
C ASP A 126 5.09 2.13 -8.53
N LYS A 127 4.47 3.08 -9.24
CA LYS A 127 3.33 2.82 -10.15
C LYS A 127 3.60 1.80 -11.25
N ASN A 128 4.86 1.59 -11.64
CA ASN A 128 5.23 0.62 -12.67
C ASN A 128 5.42 -0.80 -12.14
N HIS A 129 5.41 -1.02 -10.82
CA HIS A 129 5.49 -2.34 -10.24
C HIS A 129 4.14 -3.08 -10.34
N PRO A 130 4.07 -4.23 -11.04
CA PRO A 130 2.83 -4.98 -11.21
C PRO A 130 2.35 -5.62 -9.89
N SER A 131 3.23 -5.86 -8.94
CA SER A 131 2.90 -6.37 -7.61
C SER A 131 2.08 -5.37 -6.78
N VAL A 132 2.28 -4.07 -6.95
CA VAL A 132 1.52 -3.05 -6.24
C VAL A 132 0.07 -3.05 -6.74
N ILE A 133 -0.85 -3.43 -5.86
CA ILE A 133 -2.29 -3.55 -6.15
C ILE A 133 -3.09 -2.42 -5.49
N PHE A 134 -2.64 -1.96 -4.34
CA PHE A 134 -3.27 -0.92 -3.56
C PHE A 134 -2.26 0.14 -3.13
N TRP A 135 -2.72 1.37 -3.02
CA TRP A 135 -2.01 2.44 -2.34
C TRP A 135 -2.59 2.61 -0.93
N SER A 136 -1.75 2.84 0.06
CA SER A 136 -2.17 3.23 1.40
C SER A 136 -1.60 4.61 1.73
N MET A 137 -2.46 5.51 2.19
CA MET A 137 -2.04 6.89 2.46
C MET A 137 -1.26 7.04 3.77
N GLY A 138 -1.30 6.05 4.66
CA GLY A 138 -0.59 6.14 5.94
C GLY A 138 -1.23 5.31 7.04
N ASN A 139 -0.81 5.60 8.28
CA ASN A 139 -1.20 4.82 9.45
C ASN A 139 -1.61 5.71 10.64
N GLU A 140 -2.65 5.30 11.37
CA GLU A 140 -3.07 5.75 12.72
C GLU A 140 -2.96 7.26 13.01
N SER A 141 -3.32 8.10 12.04
CA SER A 141 -3.16 9.56 12.16
C SER A 141 -4.49 10.32 12.23
N GLY A 142 -5.61 9.59 12.31
CA GLY A 142 -6.94 10.19 12.22
C GLY A 142 -7.20 10.79 10.83
N GLY A 143 -8.26 11.58 10.70
CA GLY A 143 -8.66 12.17 9.44
C GLY A 143 -8.43 13.67 9.37
N GLY A 144 -8.40 14.21 8.15
CA GLY A 144 -8.33 15.64 7.94
C GLY A 144 -8.07 16.06 6.48
N PRO A 145 -8.20 17.36 6.18
CA PRO A 145 -8.12 17.86 4.82
C PRO A 145 -6.78 17.60 4.13
N ASN A 146 -5.70 17.36 4.88
CA ASN A 146 -4.40 17.02 4.30
C ASN A 146 -4.40 15.62 3.68
N PHE A 147 -5.07 14.64 4.31
CA PHE A 147 -5.28 13.32 3.71
C PHE A 147 -6.24 13.36 2.52
N GLU A 148 -7.29 14.19 2.57
CA GLU A 148 -8.15 14.38 1.41
C GLU A 148 -7.40 14.97 0.20
N ALA A 149 -6.50 15.92 0.45
CA ALA A 149 -5.67 16.49 -0.59
C ALA A 149 -4.69 15.45 -1.15
N ALA A 150 -4.07 14.63 -0.30
CA ALA A 150 -3.19 13.55 -0.71
C ALA A 150 -3.95 12.48 -1.52
N TYR A 151 -5.16 12.10 -1.11
CA TYR A 151 -6.03 11.19 -1.85
C TYR A 151 -6.29 11.71 -3.28
N ARG A 152 -6.73 12.97 -3.40
CA ARG A 152 -7.01 13.57 -4.72
C ARG A 152 -5.78 13.58 -5.61
N ALA A 153 -4.62 13.96 -5.06
CA ALA A 153 -3.37 14.00 -5.82
C ALA A 153 -2.93 12.59 -6.29
N ALA A 154 -3.08 11.56 -5.47
CA ALA A 154 -2.80 10.18 -5.88
C ALA A 154 -3.74 9.72 -7.00
N ARG A 155 -5.02 10.04 -6.91
CA ARG A 155 -6.04 9.68 -7.93
C ARG A 155 -5.80 10.34 -9.29
N GLU A 156 -5.18 11.51 -9.32
CA GLU A 156 -4.79 12.17 -10.58
C GLU A 156 -3.66 11.42 -11.31
N ILE A 157 -2.84 10.65 -10.57
CA ILE A 157 -1.70 9.92 -11.13
C ILE A 157 -2.06 8.48 -11.49
N ASP A 158 -2.80 7.79 -10.60
CA ASP A 158 -3.04 6.35 -10.72
C ASP A 158 -4.46 5.96 -10.30
N GLY A 159 -5.04 5.03 -11.03
CA GLY A 159 -6.42 4.58 -10.84
C GLY A 159 -6.60 3.43 -9.82
N ARG A 160 -5.52 2.92 -9.20
CA ARG A 160 -5.61 1.84 -8.19
C ARG A 160 -6.40 2.29 -6.98
N LEU A 161 -6.92 1.31 -6.25
CA LEU A 161 -7.64 1.57 -5.00
C LEU A 161 -6.71 2.16 -3.94
N ILE A 162 -7.24 3.16 -3.24
CA ILE A 162 -6.54 3.84 -2.16
C ILE A 162 -7.18 3.45 -0.83
N HIS A 163 -6.34 2.90 0.04
CA HIS A 163 -6.63 2.56 1.42
C HIS A 163 -6.23 3.71 2.36
N TYR A 164 -7.02 3.94 3.38
CA TYR A 164 -6.62 4.66 4.58
C TYR A 164 -7.63 4.42 5.70
N GLU A 165 -7.22 3.76 6.76
CA GLU A 165 -8.11 3.36 7.86
C GLU A 165 -8.74 4.56 8.59
N GLY A 166 -8.03 5.65 8.77
CA GLY A 166 -8.51 6.84 9.47
C GLY A 166 -9.60 7.65 8.77
N MET A 167 -9.92 7.36 7.48
CA MET A 167 -10.93 8.08 6.68
C MET A 167 -11.65 7.15 5.70
N ASN A 168 -12.34 6.16 6.21
CA ASN A 168 -13.07 5.18 5.40
C ASN A 168 -14.07 5.81 4.41
N ASP A 169 -14.62 6.96 4.72
CA ASP A 169 -15.56 7.67 3.82
C ASP A 169 -14.88 8.18 2.55
N VAL A 170 -13.63 8.61 2.66
CA VAL A 170 -12.82 9.14 1.54
C VAL A 170 -12.08 8.03 0.80
N ALA A 171 -11.52 7.06 1.52
CA ALA A 171 -10.81 5.93 0.94
C ALA A 171 -11.70 5.05 0.06
N ASP A 172 -11.11 4.36 -0.92
CA ASP A 172 -11.84 3.47 -1.83
C ASP A 172 -12.23 2.14 -1.19
N MET A 173 -11.67 1.83 -0.02
CA MET A 173 -11.99 0.64 0.77
C MET A 173 -12.23 1.00 2.22
N GLY A 174 -13.10 0.23 2.87
CA GLY A 174 -13.23 0.25 4.31
C GLY A 174 -12.11 -0.54 4.97
N SER A 175 -11.68 -0.12 6.13
CA SER A 175 -10.73 -0.87 6.94
C SER A 175 -11.00 -0.72 8.43
N ARG A 176 -10.51 -1.67 9.21
CA ARG A 176 -10.58 -1.63 10.66
C ARG A 176 -9.39 -2.40 11.23
N MET A 177 -8.76 -1.83 12.24
CA MET A 177 -7.70 -2.47 12.99
C MET A 177 -8.25 -3.22 14.21
N TYR A 178 -7.63 -4.35 14.51
CA TYR A 178 -7.87 -5.15 15.72
C TYR A 178 -9.36 -5.50 15.98
N PRO A 179 -10.15 -5.92 14.96
CA PRO A 179 -11.52 -6.29 15.18
C PRO A 179 -11.62 -7.62 15.96
N SER A 180 -12.65 -7.77 16.82
CA SER A 180 -13.01 -9.07 17.34
C SER A 180 -13.71 -9.92 16.27
N ILE A 181 -13.74 -11.24 16.44
CA ILE A 181 -14.44 -12.16 15.52
C ILE A 181 -15.92 -11.79 15.40
N GLU A 182 -16.57 -11.48 16.51
CA GLU A 182 -17.98 -11.05 16.53
C GLU A 182 -18.18 -9.75 15.74
N SER A 183 -17.25 -8.80 15.87
CA SER A 183 -17.26 -7.56 15.12
C SER A 183 -17.08 -7.80 13.61
N MET A 184 -16.22 -8.76 13.23
CA MET A 184 -16.03 -9.13 11.81
C MET A 184 -17.29 -9.75 11.23
N ILE A 185 -17.94 -10.66 11.97
CA ILE A 185 -19.19 -11.31 11.57
C ILE A 185 -20.32 -10.27 11.43
N ALA A 186 -20.45 -9.38 12.41
CA ALA A 186 -21.44 -8.30 12.37
C ALA A 186 -21.24 -7.41 11.13
N GLN A 187 -19.99 -7.04 10.88
CA GLN A 187 -19.64 -6.21 9.75
C GLN A 187 -19.81 -6.90 8.39
N ASP A 188 -19.68 -8.22 8.32
CA ASP A 188 -19.92 -8.99 7.09
C ASP A 188 -21.40 -9.00 6.71
N ASN A 189 -22.30 -8.88 7.68
CA ASN A 189 -23.74 -8.81 7.48
C ASN A 189 -24.27 -7.40 7.16
N GLU A 190 -23.44 -6.36 7.27
CA GLU A 190 -23.86 -4.99 6.94
C GLU A 190 -23.79 -4.75 5.42
N PRO A 191 -24.77 -4.01 4.87
CA PRO A 191 -24.70 -3.57 3.47
C PRO A 191 -23.43 -2.74 3.22
N ARG A 192 -22.60 -3.17 2.25
CA ARG A 192 -21.38 -2.47 1.88
C ARG A 192 -21.41 -2.05 0.43
N ASN A 193 -20.75 -0.95 0.15
CA ASN A 193 -20.50 -0.45 -1.20
C ASN A 193 -19.02 -0.39 -1.56
N LYS A 194 -18.14 -0.90 -0.69
CA LYS A 194 -16.68 -0.91 -0.87
C LYS A 194 -16.09 -2.23 -0.40
N PRO A 195 -14.95 -2.69 -0.98
CA PRO A 195 -14.14 -3.74 -0.39
C PRO A 195 -13.72 -3.39 1.04
N PHE A 196 -13.51 -4.41 1.85
CA PHE A 196 -13.13 -4.24 3.25
C PHE A 196 -11.87 -5.02 3.57
N PHE A 197 -10.95 -4.38 4.29
CA PHE A 197 -9.69 -4.94 4.76
C PHE A 197 -9.58 -4.87 6.28
N LEU A 198 -8.91 -5.88 6.85
CA LEU A 198 -8.61 -6.00 8.27
C LEU A 198 -7.11 -5.91 8.49
#